data_5b1e8a3d3c4965cf77d9b0f859d223f2
#
_entry.id   5b1e8a3d3c4965cf77d9b0f859d223f2
#
_cell.length_a   1.000
_cell.length_b   1.000
_cell.length_c   1.000
_cell.angle_alpha   90.00
_cell.angle_beta   90.00
_cell.angle_gamma   90.00
#
_symmetry.space_group_name_H-M   'P 1'
#
loop_
_entity.id
_entity.type
_entity.pdbx_description
1 polymer ?
#
loop_
_entity_poly.entity_id
_entity_poly.type
_entity_poly.pdbx_seq_one_letter_code
_entity_poly.pdbx_strand_id
1 'polypeptide(L)'
;MKRFSFVFGAFLMTLSLAFAQTAEKKKIYDESANAQQQINEAVAKASTQKKHVLLQIGGNWCAWCIMFNELTQKNEEINSYLNENYEVVHVNYSPKNKNEEVLASLKHPERFGFPVFVILDQNGNLIHTQNSAYLESKEVKGHDPKEVLSFLQSWSYKALDPASYIKK
;
A
#
# COMPACT_ATOMS: atom_id res chain seq x y z
N MET A 1 42.62 23.67 68.70
CA MET A 1 43.03 23.39 67.31
C MET A 1 41.91 22.58 66.68
N LYS A 2 41.01 23.27 65.89
CA LYS A 2 39.86 22.63 65.16
C LYS A 2 40.28 22.33 63.76
N ARG A 3 40.30 21.06 63.32
CA ARG A 3 40.58 20.63 62.02
C ARG A 3 39.26 20.69 61.19
N PHE A 4 39.21 21.56 60.16
CA PHE A 4 38.14 21.60 59.20
C PHE A 4 38.47 20.62 58.03
N SER A 5 37.68 19.57 57.87
CA SER A 5 37.73 18.66 56.73
C SER A 5 36.81 19.21 55.63
N PHE A 6 37.42 19.65 54.53
CA PHE A 6 36.69 19.98 53.30
C PHE A 6 36.36 18.69 52.54
N VAL A 7 35.07 18.38 52.41
CA VAL A 7 34.59 17.30 51.54
C VAL A 7 34.28 17.93 50.16
N PHE A 8 35.12 17.60 49.18
CA PHE A 8 34.93 18.03 47.78
C PHE A 8 33.97 17.02 47.12
N GLY A 9 32.70 17.40 47.01
CA GLY A 9 31.69 16.62 46.27
C GLY A 9 31.86 16.79 44.78
N ALA A 10 32.36 15.78 44.10
CA ALA A 10 32.38 15.74 42.64
C ALA A 10 30.99 15.45 42.09
N PHE A 11 30.35 16.47 41.51
CA PHE A 11 29.06 16.35 40.82
C PHE A 11 29.32 15.83 39.40
N LEU A 12 29.15 14.53 39.19
CA LEU A 12 29.19 13.90 37.89
C LEU A 12 27.92 14.25 37.11
N MET A 13 28.04 15.21 36.20
CA MET A 13 26.97 15.59 35.26
C MET A 13 26.93 14.55 34.11
N THR A 14 26.03 13.57 34.21
CA THR A 14 25.80 12.60 33.14
C THR A 14 25.04 13.27 32.01
N LEU A 15 25.75 13.52 30.88
CA LEU A 15 25.21 14.06 29.66
C LEU A 15 24.43 12.92 28.94
N SER A 16 23.11 12.88 29.13
CA SER A 16 22.25 11.93 28.41
C SER A 16 22.12 12.39 26.94
N LEU A 17 22.87 11.75 26.06
CA LEU A 17 22.69 11.88 24.63
C LEU A 17 21.37 11.20 24.24
N ALA A 18 20.31 11.99 24.08
CA ALA A 18 19.06 11.55 23.48
C ALA A 18 19.30 11.33 21.98
N PHE A 19 19.52 10.09 21.57
CA PHE A 19 19.44 9.71 20.19
C PHE A 19 17.99 9.86 19.74
N ALA A 20 17.69 10.94 19.01
CA ALA A 20 16.45 11.06 18.26
C ALA A 20 16.47 9.98 17.16
N GLN A 21 15.85 8.84 17.42
CA GLN A 21 15.56 7.86 16.38
C GLN A 21 14.58 8.52 15.41
N THR A 22 15.09 9.03 14.30
CA THR A 22 14.26 9.37 13.15
C THR A 22 13.65 8.05 12.66
N ALA A 23 12.35 7.83 12.94
CA ALA A 23 11.63 6.69 12.41
C ALA A 23 11.77 6.71 10.88
N GLU A 24 12.53 5.75 10.34
CA GLU A 24 12.70 5.60 8.90
C GLU A 24 11.33 5.35 8.28
N LYS A 25 10.87 6.24 7.38
CA LYS A 25 9.58 6.09 6.73
C LYS A 25 9.56 4.75 6.00
N LYS A 26 8.62 3.89 6.37
CA LYS A 26 8.43 2.58 5.74
C LYS A 26 8.25 2.75 4.23
N LYS A 27 9.21 2.26 3.45
CA LYS A 27 9.12 2.24 1.99
C LYS A 27 8.25 1.06 1.57
N ILE A 28 7.18 1.32 0.87
CA ILE A 28 6.26 0.31 0.33
C ILE A 28 6.41 0.12 -1.18
N TYR A 29 7.02 1.10 -1.86
CA TYR A 29 7.33 1.03 -3.28
C TYR A 29 8.83 0.87 -3.48
N ASP A 30 9.23 -0.10 -4.32
CA ASP A 30 10.61 -0.22 -4.80
C ASP A 30 10.77 0.64 -6.05
N GLU A 31 11.54 1.73 -5.92
CA GLU A 31 11.79 2.69 -7.00
C GLU A 31 12.67 2.12 -8.12
N SER A 32 13.36 1.00 -7.87
CA SER A 32 14.25 0.33 -8.84
C SER A 32 13.58 -0.86 -9.54
N ALA A 33 12.42 -1.28 -9.06
CA ALA A 33 11.75 -2.46 -9.57
C ALA A 33 11.26 -2.29 -11.01
N ASN A 34 11.31 -3.38 -11.78
CA ASN A 34 10.65 -3.48 -13.07
C ASN A 34 9.17 -3.81 -12.84
N ALA A 35 8.30 -2.81 -12.96
CA ALA A 35 6.88 -2.97 -12.70
C ALA A 35 6.21 -3.99 -13.63
N GLN A 36 6.62 -4.06 -14.92
CA GLN A 36 6.07 -5.05 -15.84
C GLN A 36 6.39 -6.48 -15.41
N GLN A 37 7.61 -6.71 -14.92
CA GLN A 37 8.00 -8.02 -14.40
C GLN A 37 7.17 -8.37 -13.15
N GLN A 38 7.03 -7.45 -12.20
CA GLN A 38 6.22 -7.66 -11.00
C GLN A 38 4.76 -7.99 -11.34
N ILE A 39 4.18 -7.29 -12.32
CA ILE A 39 2.82 -7.56 -12.80
C ILE A 39 2.72 -8.95 -13.43
N ASN A 40 3.67 -9.33 -14.29
CA ASN A 40 3.67 -10.64 -14.93
C ASN A 40 3.76 -11.78 -13.89
N GLU A 41 4.61 -11.63 -12.88
CA GLU A 41 4.73 -12.59 -11.77
C GLU A 41 3.43 -12.69 -10.95
N ALA A 42 2.79 -11.56 -10.66
CA ALA A 42 1.52 -11.54 -9.94
C ALA A 42 0.39 -12.19 -10.76
N VAL A 43 0.31 -11.92 -12.07
CA VAL A 43 -0.66 -12.55 -12.99
C VAL A 43 -0.45 -14.06 -13.03
N ALA A 44 0.80 -14.54 -13.14
CA ALA A 44 1.11 -15.97 -13.12
C ALA A 44 0.63 -16.66 -11.84
N LYS A 45 0.79 -16.01 -10.67
CA LYS A 45 0.28 -16.53 -9.40
C LYS A 45 -1.26 -16.47 -9.34
N ALA A 46 -1.85 -15.35 -9.71
CA ALA A 46 -3.30 -15.14 -9.69
C ALA A 46 -4.03 -16.19 -10.55
N SER A 47 -3.49 -16.54 -11.73
CA SER A 47 -4.08 -17.52 -12.63
C SER A 47 -4.20 -18.92 -12.00
N THR A 48 -3.24 -19.33 -11.18
CA THR A 48 -3.26 -20.64 -10.50
C THR A 48 -4.13 -20.66 -9.25
N GLN A 49 -4.40 -19.51 -8.65
CA GLN A 49 -5.10 -19.35 -7.37
C GLN A 49 -6.54 -18.86 -7.50
N LYS A 50 -7.03 -18.61 -8.71
CA LYS A 50 -8.33 -18.00 -8.98
C LYS A 50 -8.47 -16.65 -8.26
N LYS A 51 -7.45 -15.82 -8.37
CA LYS A 51 -7.40 -14.46 -7.85
C LYS A 51 -7.34 -13.45 -8.98
N HIS A 52 -7.62 -12.19 -8.66
CA HIS A 52 -7.28 -11.06 -9.51
C HIS A 52 -5.98 -10.38 -9.03
N VAL A 53 -5.45 -9.47 -9.82
CA VAL A 53 -4.28 -8.67 -9.43
C VAL A 53 -4.76 -7.26 -9.10
N LEU A 54 -4.39 -6.77 -7.91
CA LEU A 54 -4.59 -5.39 -7.50
C LEU A 54 -3.28 -4.63 -7.66
N LEU A 55 -3.23 -3.68 -8.57
CA LEU A 55 -2.13 -2.74 -8.69
C LEU A 55 -2.45 -1.50 -7.85
N GLN A 56 -1.64 -1.21 -6.83
CA GLN A 56 -1.63 0.07 -6.14
C GLN A 56 -0.54 0.94 -6.77
N ILE A 57 -0.92 1.93 -7.57
CA ILE A 57 0.01 2.81 -8.26
C ILE A 57 0.23 4.08 -7.45
N GLY A 58 1.49 4.44 -7.22
CA GLY A 58 1.86 5.60 -6.42
C GLY A 58 3.35 5.63 -6.09
N GLY A 59 3.71 6.17 -4.94
CA GLY A 59 5.13 6.25 -4.53
C GLY A 59 5.29 6.52 -3.04
N ASN A 60 6.53 6.37 -2.56
CA ASN A 60 6.87 6.61 -1.15
C ASN A 60 6.70 8.08 -0.71
N TRP A 61 6.57 9.01 -1.66
CA TRP A 61 6.27 10.42 -1.44
C TRP A 61 4.77 10.69 -1.19
N CYS A 62 3.91 9.74 -1.55
CA CYS A 62 2.46 9.89 -1.53
C CYS A 62 1.88 9.50 -0.16
N ALA A 63 1.50 10.46 0.66
CA ALA A 63 0.95 10.21 1.99
C ALA A 63 -0.34 9.36 1.95
N TRP A 64 -1.22 9.58 0.98
CA TRP A 64 -2.45 8.80 0.80
C TRP A 64 -2.17 7.35 0.43
N CYS A 65 -1.10 7.10 -0.34
CA CYS A 65 -0.66 5.75 -0.68
C CYS A 65 -0.19 4.98 0.57
N ILE A 66 0.55 5.67 1.45
CA ILE A 66 1.01 5.10 2.72
C ILE A 66 -0.18 4.81 3.64
N MET A 67 -1.12 5.77 3.77
CA MET A 67 -2.32 5.58 4.59
C MET A 67 -3.19 4.42 4.11
N PHE A 68 -3.35 4.24 2.78
CA PHE A 68 -4.07 3.09 2.24
C PHE A 68 -3.37 1.78 2.60
N ASN A 69 -2.06 1.68 2.38
CA ASN A 69 -1.30 0.49 2.76
C ASN A 69 -1.39 0.21 4.28
N GLU A 70 -1.34 1.23 5.12
CA GLU A 70 -1.50 1.05 6.56
C GLU A 70 -2.89 0.55 6.93
N LEU A 71 -3.94 1.08 6.31
CA LEU A 71 -5.32 0.61 6.50
C LEU A 71 -5.42 -0.87 6.15
N THR A 72 -4.96 -1.27 4.96
CA THR A 72 -5.05 -2.66 4.49
C THR A 72 -4.20 -3.64 5.30
N GLN A 73 -3.14 -3.16 5.96
CA GLN A 73 -2.33 -4.00 6.85
C GLN A 73 -2.90 -4.12 8.28
N LYS A 74 -3.55 -3.07 8.78
CA LYS A 74 -4.03 -2.99 10.17
C LYS A 74 -5.47 -3.46 10.33
N ASN A 75 -6.30 -3.34 9.31
CA ASN A 75 -7.67 -3.82 9.34
C ASN A 75 -7.70 -5.30 8.97
N GLU A 76 -8.02 -6.17 9.94
CA GLU A 76 -7.97 -7.63 9.80
C GLU A 76 -8.89 -8.13 8.69
N GLU A 77 -10.10 -7.58 8.56
CA GLU A 77 -11.07 -7.99 7.54
C GLU A 77 -10.58 -7.67 6.14
N ILE A 78 -10.09 -6.44 5.91
CA ILE A 78 -9.55 -6.03 4.62
C ILE A 78 -8.28 -6.82 4.29
N ASN A 79 -7.40 -7.02 5.27
CA ASN A 79 -6.16 -7.76 5.09
C ASN A 79 -6.42 -9.22 4.68
N SER A 80 -7.33 -9.90 5.40
CA SER A 80 -7.74 -11.26 5.08
C SER A 80 -8.35 -11.33 3.68
N TYR A 81 -9.28 -10.41 3.36
CA TYR A 81 -9.93 -10.38 2.06
C TYR A 81 -8.95 -10.17 0.90
N LEU A 82 -7.99 -9.25 1.07
CA LEU A 82 -6.93 -9.03 0.08
C LEU A 82 -6.09 -10.27 -0.15
N ASN A 83 -5.60 -10.89 0.92
CA ASN A 83 -4.76 -12.08 0.84
C ASN A 83 -5.47 -13.28 0.19
N GLU A 84 -6.77 -13.40 0.40
CA GLU A 84 -7.58 -14.49 -0.17
C GLU A 84 -7.93 -14.28 -1.64
N ASN A 85 -8.13 -13.03 -2.07
CA ASN A 85 -8.75 -12.74 -3.36
C ASN A 85 -7.84 -12.03 -4.37
N TYR A 86 -6.68 -11.50 -3.92
CA TYR A 86 -5.81 -10.69 -4.78
C TYR A 86 -4.33 -11.03 -4.64
N GLU A 87 -3.60 -10.90 -5.73
CA GLU A 87 -2.16 -10.66 -5.73
C GLU A 87 -1.95 -9.15 -5.81
N VAL A 88 -1.26 -8.57 -4.81
CA VAL A 88 -1.07 -7.11 -4.72
C VAL A 88 0.30 -6.71 -5.24
N VAL A 89 0.33 -5.73 -6.14
CA VAL A 89 1.56 -5.15 -6.69
C VAL A 89 1.60 -3.65 -6.41
N HIS A 90 2.68 -3.18 -5.80
CA HIS A 90 2.94 -1.75 -5.62
C HIS A 90 3.74 -1.22 -6.81
N VAL A 91 3.04 -0.58 -7.76
CA VAL A 91 3.67 0.00 -8.94
C VAL A 91 4.20 1.39 -8.60
N ASN A 92 5.53 1.54 -8.62
CA ASN A 92 6.17 2.82 -8.31
C ASN A 92 5.91 3.87 -9.38
N TYR A 93 5.60 5.09 -8.93
CA TYR A 93 5.62 6.31 -9.72
C TYR A 93 6.45 7.37 -9.00
N SER A 94 7.65 7.62 -9.49
CA SER A 94 8.56 8.61 -8.90
C SER A 94 9.36 9.32 -10.00
N PRO A 95 10.00 10.46 -9.70
CA PRO A 95 10.87 11.14 -10.68
C PRO A 95 11.99 10.26 -11.26
N LYS A 96 12.43 9.25 -10.51
CA LYS A 96 13.48 8.32 -10.96
C LYS A 96 12.96 7.20 -11.83
N ASN A 97 11.72 6.77 -11.60
CA ASN A 97 11.10 5.69 -12.33
C ASN A 97 9.57 5.90 -12.35
N LYS A 98 9.06 6.40 -13.46
CA LYS A 98 7.64 6.67 -13.65
C LYS A 98 6.86 5.48 -14.20
N ASN A 99 7.56 4.44 -14.67
CA ASN A 99 6.95 3.28 -15.32
C ASN A 99 5.99 3.67 -16.46
N GLU A 100 6.36 4.64 -17.31
CA GLU A 100 5.49 5.27 -18.32
C GLU A 100 4.90 4.25 -19.30
N GLU A 101 5.67 3.25 -19.74
CA GLU A 101 5.19 2.19 -20.65
C GLU A 101 4.09 1.33 -20.00
N VAL A 102 4.28 1.00 -18.72
CA VAL A 102 3.26 0.25 -17.95
C VAL A 102 2.00 1.08 -17.79
N LEU A 103 2.12 2.38 -17.45
CA LEU A 103 0.97 3.26 -17.30
C LEU A 103 0.22 3.46 -18.62
N ALA A 104 0.95 3.58 -19.73
CA ALA A 104 0.33 3.66 -21.06
C ALA A 104 -0.45 2.38 -21.41
N SER A 105 0.09 1.20 -21.12
CA SER A 105 -0.59 -0.08 -21.33
C SER A 105 -1.87 -0.21 -20.49
N LEU A 106 -1.87 0.41 -19.29
CA LEU A 106 -3.01 0.49 -18.37
C LEU A 106 -3.96 1.68 -18.67
N LYS A 107 -3.81 2.34 -19.83
CA LYS A 107 -4.64 3.47 -20.27
C LYS A 107 -4.55 4.69 -19.36
N HIS A 108 -3.34 4.99 -18.90
CA HIS A 108 -2.99 6.18 -18.10
C HIS A 108 -3.83 6.38 -16.83
N PRO A 109 -3.81 5.41 -15.88
CA PRO A 109 -4.57 5.53 -14.64
C PRO A 109 -4.10 6.70 -13.76
N GLU A 110 -2.85 7.15 -13.89
CA GLU A 110 -2.27 8.27 -13.15
C GLU A 110 -3.02 9.60 -13.33
N ARG A 111 -3.87 9.72 -14.37
CA ARG A 111 -4.74 10.90 -14.57
C ARG A 111 -5.75 11.12 -13.43
N PHE A 112 -6.00 10.10 -12.61
CA PHE A 112 -6.89 10.18 -11.46
C PHE A 112 -6.18 10.62 -10.16
N GLY A 113 -4.87 10.87 -10.20
CA GLY A 113 -4.06 11.14 -9.00
C GLY A 113 -3.58 9.86 -8.31
N PHE A 114 -3.10 9.98 -7.05
CA PHE A 114 -2.48 8.88 -6.32
C PHE A 114 -2.97 8.80 -4.86
N PRO A 115 -3.16 7.54 -4.34
CA PRO A 115 -3.03 6.30 -5.09
C PRO A 115 -4.12 6.19 -6.15
N VAL A 116 -3.84 5.45 -7.21
CA VAL A 116 -4.87 4.93 -8.12
C VAL A 116 -4.75 3.41 -8.13
N PHE A 117 -5.90 2.75 -8.21
CA PHE A 117 -5.93 1.30 -8.22
C PHE A 117 -6.35 0.77 -9.57
N VAL A 118 -5.71 -0.31 -10.00
CA VAL A 118 -6.09 -1.02 -11.22
C VAL A 118 -6.29 -2.49 -10.87
N ILE A 119 -7.39 -3.05 -11.35
CA ILE A 119 -7.66 -4.49 -11.23
C ILE A 119 -7.37 -5.14 -12.59
N LEU A 120 -6.55 -6.19 -12.55
CA LEU A 120 -6.37 -7.09 -13.68
C LEU A 120 -7.03 -8.42 -13.36
N ASP A 121 -7.61 -9.06 -14.38
CA ASP A 121 -8.07 -10.45 -14.26
C ASP A 121 -6.90 -11.43 -14.17
N GLN A 122 -7.17 -12.71 -14.01
CA GLN A 122 -6.16 -13.77 -13.92
C GLN A 122 -5.36 -13.97 -15.23
N ASN A 123 -5.74 -13.32 -16.32
CA ASN A 123 -5.05 -13.35 -17.61
C ASN A 123 -4.25 -12.05 -17.85
N GLY A 124 -4.28 -11.11 -16.91
CA GLY A 124 -3.61 -9.81 -17.00
C GLY A 124 -4.40 -8.75 -17.78
N ASN A 125 -5.68 -8.99 -18.12
CA ASN A 125 -6.50 -7.99 -18.76
C ASN A 125 -6.97 -6.95 -17.75
N LEU A 126 -6.91 -5.66 -18.12
CA LEU A 126 -7.46 -4.57 -17.32
C LEU A 126 -8.98 -4.65 -17.30
N ILE A 127 -9.56 -4.84 -16.11
CA ILE A 127 -11.00 -4.94 -15.91
C ILE A 127 -11.59 -3.75 -15.14
N HIS A 128 -10.77 -3.04 -14.34
CA HIS A 128 -11.24 -1.85 -13.63
C HIS A 128 -10.09 -0.89 -13.29
N THR A 129 -10.43 0.41 -13.26
CA THR A 129 -9.56 1.46 -12.70
C THR A 129 -10.35 2.25 -11.66
N GLN A 130 -9.88 2.23 -10.41
CA GLN A 130 -10.51 2.91 -9.27
C GLN A 130 -9.78 4.18 -8.90
N ASN A 131 -10.44 5.32 -9.01
CA ASN A 131 -9.99 6.56 -8.40
C ASN A 131 -10.12 6.46 -6.88
N SER A 132 -9.02 6.66 -6.15
CA SER A 132 -8.98 6.56 -4.70
C SER A 132 -9.85 7.58 -3.98
N ALA A 133 -10.16 8.71 -4.61
CA ALA A 133 -11.03 9.74 -4.03
C ALA A 133 -12.44 9.20 -3.67
N TYR A 134 -12.92 8.19 -4.39
CA TYR A 134 -14.20 7.54 -4.07
C TYR A 134 -14.13 6.60 -2.86
N LEU A 135 -12.93 6.31 -2.36
CA LEU A 135 -12.68 5.47 -1.19
C LEU A 135 -12.31 6.28 0.04
N GLU A 136 -12.30 7.62 -0.06
CA GLU A 136 -11.92 8.49 1.04
C GLU A 136 -13.03 8.59 2.08
N SER A 137 -12.63 8.61 3.37
CA SER A 137 -13.55 8.86 4.47
C SER A 137 -13.99 10.33 4.47
N LYS A 138 -15.28 10.54 4.73
CA LYS A 138 -15.88 11.87 4.90
C LYS A 138 -15.67 12.44 6.31
N GLU A 139 -15.30 11.58 7.27
CA GLU A 139 -15.24 11.92 8.69
C GLU A 139 -13.81 12.18 9.15
N VAL A 140 -12.85 11.41 8.64
CA VAL A 140 -11.44 11.46 9.05
C VAL A 140 -10.52 11.46 7.84
N LYS A 141 -9.33 12.00 7.99
CA LYS A 141 -8.31 11.93 6.93
C LYS A 141 -7.87 10.49 6.71
N GLY A 142 -8.13 9.96 5.53
CA GLY A 142 -7.78 8.59 5.15
C GLY A 142 -8.87 7.95 4.30
N HIS A 143 -8.75 6.65 4.08
CA HIS A 143 -9.74 5.87 3.34
C HIS A 143 -10.77 5.25 4.29
N ASP A 144 -12.02 5.16 3.84
CA ASP A 144 -13.09 4.51 4.59
C ASP A 144 -12.96 2.98 4.45
N PRO A 145 -12.84 2.24 5.57
CA PRO A 145 -12.70 0.79 5.53
C PRO A 145 -13.85 0.08 4.80
N LYS A 146 -15.09 0.61 4.92
CA LYS A 146 -16.26 0.01 4.28
C LYS A 146 -16.23 0.20 2.77
N GLU A 147 -15.87 1.40 2.31
CA GLU A 147 -15.74 1.69 0.88
C GLU A 147 -14.60 0.87 0.25
N VAL A 148 -13.47 0.76 0.96
CA VAL A 148 -12.35 -0.08 0.51
C VAL A 148 -12.75 -1.54 0.42
N LEU A 149 -13.41 -2.09 1.44
CA LEU A 149 -13.85 -3.48 1.43
C LEU A 149 -14.90 -3.73 0.32
N SER A 150 -15.86 -2.83 0.16
CA SER A 150 -16.88 -2.90 -0.89
C SER A 150 -16.27 -2.89 -2.29
N PHE A 151 -15.27 -2.02 -2.53
CA PHE A 151 -14.51 -2.00 -3.78
C PHE A 151 -13.83 -3.34 -4.03
N LEU A 152 -13.11 -3.89 -3.06
CA LEU A 152 -12.42 -5.17 -3.20
C LEU A 152 -13.40 -6.32 -3.44
N GLN A 153 -14.52 -6.35 -2.72
CA GLN A 153 -15.55 -7.37 -2.89
C GLN A 153 -16.17 -7.35 -4.29
N SER A 154 -16.40 -6.17 -4.83
CA SER A 154 -17.04 -5.98 -6.14
C SER A 154 -16.20 -6.47 -7.31
N TRP A 155 -14.86 -6.48 -7.18
CA TRP A 155 -13.93 -6.80 -8.26
C TRP A 155 -13.10 -8.06 -8.03
N SER A 156 -13.47 -8.90 -7.06
CA SER A 156 -12.80 -10.18 -6.83
C SER A 156 -13.13 -11.18 -7.95
N TYR A 157 -12.27 -12.20 -8.12
CA TYR A 157 -12.52 -13.29 -9.06
C TYR A 157 -13.92 -13.88 -8.87
N LYS A 158 -14.26 -14.17 -7.62
CA LYS A 158 -15.58 -14.78 -7.27
C LYS A 158 -16.75 -13.87 -7.63
N ALA A 159 -16.61 -12.56 -7.51
CA ALA A 159 -17.67 -11.62 -7.85
C ALA A 159 -17.93 -11.56 -9.36
N LEU A 160 -16.94 -11.86 -10.19
CA LEU A 160 -17.08 -11.84 -11.65
C LEU A 160 -17.22 -13.23 -12.28
N ASP A 161 -17.16 -14.29 -11.48
CA ASP A 161 -17.38 -15.66 -11.96
C ASP A 161 -18.88 -15.87 -12.29
N PRO A 162 -19.22 -16.14 -13.56
CA PRO A 162 -20.62 -16.39 -13.98
C PRO A 162 -21.29 -17.49 -13.17
N ALA A 163 -20.53 -18.48 -12.71
CA ALA A 163 -21.06 -19.57 -11.88
C ALA A 163 -21.63 -19.09 -10.53
N SER A 164 -21.18 -17.92 -10.03
CA SER A 164 -21.70 -17.30 -8.81
C SER A 164 -23.13 -16.79 -8.94
N TYR A 165 -23.64 -16.61 -10.17
CA TYR A 165 -24.98 -16.06 -10.47
C TYR A 165 -25.98 -17.11 -10.94
N ILE A 166 -25.55 -18.35 -11.15
CA ILE A 166 -26.46 -19.44 -11.53
C ILE A 166 -27.21 -19.89 -10.27
N LYS A 167 -28.48 -19.54 -10.15
CA LYS A 167 -29.36 -20.08 -9.09
C LYS A 167 -29.50 -21.58 -9.32
N LYS A 168 -29.15 -22.38 -8.30
CA LYS A 168 -29.47 -23.80 -8.23
C LYS A 168 -30.96 -24.00 -7.97
#